data_f3bcb962374ea4ea863d13932e9f6e85
#
_entry.id   f3bcb962374ea4ea863d13932e9f6e85
#
_cell.length_a   1.000
_cell.length_b   1.000
_cell.length_c   1.000
_cell.angle_alpha   90.00
_cell.angle_beta   90.00
_cell.angle_gamma   90.00
#
_symmetry.space_group_name_H-M   'P 1'
#
loop_
_entity.id
_entity.type
_entity.pdbx_description
1 polymer ?
#
loop_
_entity_poly.entity_id
_entity_poly.type
_entity_poly.pdbx_seq_one_letter_code
_entity_poly.pdbx_strand_id
1 'polypeptide(L)'
;RFFIEFQEHKIEPLQRLNYKLMEIALRNKARMITTNDSHYANITDTLAHDMIMCIGMQTTLDDPKRMSLIKDEFYIRSLDEMKSILGYLNLPDSAFYNTVEIADRCNVDVEYKGYAFPDISIPQGYTYDTYLEELTWNGARNRYGDRLDYDTALTDRIKHELNIIKSMTFSVYYLIVGDICAYAQNNGIWWN
;
A
#
# COMPACT_ATOMS: atom_id res chain seq x y z
N ARG A 1 4.99 23.67 -7.92
CA ARG A 1 4.51 24.30 -6.67
C ARG A 1 5.04 23.47 -5.53
N PHE A 2 5.89 24.06 -4.73
CA PHE A 2 6.72 23.37 -3.74
C PHE A 2 6.55 24.06 -2.39
N PHE A 3 6.53 23.27 -1.30
CA PHE A 3 6.48 23.73 0.07
C PHE A 3 7.62 23.10 0.86
N ILE A 4 8.17 23.81 1.83
CA ILE A 4 9.03 23.24 2.88
C ILE A 4 8.12 22.83 4.03
N GLU A 5 8.17 21.57 4.42
CA GLU A 5 7.33 20.95 5.42
C GLU A 5 8.05 20.90 6.77
N PHE A 6 7.31 21.24 7.83
CA PHE A 6 7.78 21.20 9.20
C PHE A 6 6.90 20.27 10.04
N GLN A 7 7.54 19.33 10.71
CA GLN A 7 6.92 18.41 11.67
C GLN A 7 7.66 18.47 13.00
N GLU A 8 7.00 18.13 14.10
CA GLU A 8 7.64 18.04 15.42
C GLU A 8 7.07 16.90 16.25
N HIS A 9 7.96 16.00 16.67
CA HIS A 9 7.65 14.82 17.48
C HIS A 9 8.56 14.70 18.71
N LYS A 10 9.14 15.83 19.17
CA LYS A 10 10.08 15.90 20.29
C LYS A 10 11.33 15.03 20.11
N ILE A 11 11.80 14.92 18.86
CA ILE A 11 12.98 14.15 18.48
C ILE A 11 14.10 15.14 18.13
N GLU A 12 15.23 15.09 18.86
CA GLU A 12 16.34 16.04 18.68
C GLU A 12 16.86 16.14 17.23
N PRO A 13 17.07 15.04 16.50
CA PRO A 13 17.47 15.13 15.10
C PRO A 13 16.47 15.89 14.20
N LEU A 14 15.17 15.76 14.49
CA LEU A 14 14.11 16.46 13.74
C LEU A 14 14.14 17.95 14.03
N GLN A 15 14.35 18.36 15.27
CA GLN A 15 14.48 19.78 15.63
C GLN A 15 15.68 20.42 14.92
N ARG A 16 16.82 19.76 14.90
CA ARG A 16 17.99 20.22 14.15
C ARG A 16 17.73 20.31 12.63
N LEU A 17 16.97 19.37 12.09
CA LEU A 17 16.56 19.40 10.69
C LEU A 17 15.65 20.60 10.43
N ASN A 18 14.68 20.86 11.30
CA ASN A 18 13.74 21.98 11.17
C ASN A 18 14.45 23.33 11.09
N TYR A 19 15.50 23.57 11.87
CA TYR A 19 16.30 24.79 11.74
C TYR A 19 16.96 24.92 10.35
N LYS A 20 17.52 23.84 9.82
CA LYS A 20 18.11 23.86 8.47
C LYS A 20 17.04 24.06 7.37
N LEU A 21 15.89 23.45 7.53
CA LEU A 21 14.75 23.64 6.61
C LEU A 21 14.27 25.10 6.64
N MET A 22 14.25 25.74 7.82
CA MET A 22 13.93 27.16 7.96
C MET A 22 14.91 28.03 7.19
N GLU A 23 16.23 27.81 7.32
CA GLU A 23 17.25 28.55 6.55
C GLU A 23 17.05 28.37 5.03
N ILE A 24 16.77 27.16 4.58
CA ILE A 24 16.50 26.86 3.18
C ILE A 24 15.25 27.58 2.71
N ALA A 25 14.17 27.54 3.48
CA ALA A 25 12.91 28.18 3.14
C ALA A 25 13.07 29.69 3.00
N LEU A 26 13.73 30.34 3.95
CA LEU A 26 13.98 31.78 3.94
C LEU A 26 14.88 32.20 2.75
N ARG A 27 16.01 31.49 2.55
CA ARG A 27 16.95 31.78 1.46
C ARG A 27 16.31 31.66 0.08
N ASN A 28 15.41 30.70 -0.13
CA ASN A 28 14.78 30.44 -1.41
C ASN A 28 13.38 31.09 -1.52
N LYS A 29 12.93 31.83 -0.51
CA LYS A 29 11.56 32.39 -0.44
C LYS A 29 10.50 31.31 -0.68
N ALA A 30 10.78 30.08 -0.20
CA ALA A 30 9.88 28.95 -0.37
C ALA A 30 8.70 29.09 0.60
N ARG A 31 7.53 28.63 0.15
CA ARG A 31 6.34 28.55 1.00
C ARG A 31 6.54 27.43 2.04
N MET A 32 6.00 27.63 3.22
CA MET A 32 6.12 26.72 4.35
C MET A 32 4.78 26.08 4.65
N ILE A 33 4.81 24.86 5.15
CA ILE A 33 3.62 24.14 5.63
C ILE A 33 3.98 23.37 6.91
N THR A 34 3.03 23.29 7.82
CA THR A 34 3.16 22.45 9.01
C THR A 34 2.24 21.26 8.91
N THR A 35 2.74 20.08 9.18
CA THR A 35 1.96 18.85 9.18
C THR A 35 2.22 18.04 10.44
N ASN A 36 1.37 17.05 10.69
CA ASN A 36 1.53 16.10 11.77
C ASN A 36 1.50 14.68 11.19
N ASP A 37 2.33 13.80 11.71
CA ASP A 37 2.34 12.37 11.36
C ASP A 37 1.32 11.63 12.24
N SER A 38 0.04 11.83 11.97
CA SER A 38 -1.04 11.30 12.80
C SER A 38 -1.28 9.82 12.53
N HIS A 39 -1.18 8.99 13.56
CA HIS A 39 -1.44 7.56 13.53
C HIS A 39 -2.70 7.13 14.27
N TYR A 40 -3.23 8.00 15.15
CA TYR A 40 -4.45 7.78 15.91
C TYR A 40 -5.15 9.12 16.22
N ALA A 41 -6.42 9.07 16.61
CA ALA A 41 -7.25 10.28 16.70
C ALA A 41 -6.94 11.12 17.96
N ASN A 42 -6.96 10.52 19.13
CA ASN A 42 -6.81 11.22 20.41
C ASN A 42 -5.56 10.76 21.16
N ILE A 43 -4.99 11.62 21.98
CA ILE A 43 -3.83 11.28 22.81
C ILE A 43 -4.10 10.08 23.73
N THR A 44 -5.35 9.86 24.13
CA THR A 44 -5.78 8.71 24.94
C THR A 44 -5.70 7.39 24.21
N ASP A 45 -5.63 7.39 22.87
CA ASP A 45 -5.62 6.21 22.03
C ASP A 45 -4.20 5.61 21.87
N THR A 46 -3.19 6.28 22.44
CA THR A 46 -1.78 5.90 22.32
C THR A 46 -1.51 4.44 22.70
N LEU A 47 -2.05 3.97 23.82
CA LEU A 47 -1.86 2.60 24.27
C LEU A 47 -2.58 1.59 23.37
N ALA A 48 -3.79 1.90 22.92
CA ALA A 48 -4.54 1.05 22.01
C ALA A 48 -3.81 0.90 20.69
N HIS A 49 -3.27 1.99 20.15
CA HIS A 49 -2.43 1.98 18.95
C HIS A 49 -1.17 1.12 19.12
N ASP A 50 -0.47 1.27 20.26
CA ASP A 50 0.73 0.50 20.57
C ASP A 50 0.45 -1.02 20.66
N MET A 51 -0.71 -1.41 21.20
CA MET A 51 -1.18 -2.80 21.20
C MET A 51 -1.45 -3.33 19.78
N ILE A 52 -2.08 -2.53 18.92
CA ILE A 52 -2.31 -2.89 17.51
C ILE A 52 -0.98 -3.06 16.78
N MET A 53 0.00 -2.20 17.03
CA MET A 53 1.35 -2.36 16.47
C MET A 53 1.99 -3.68 16.91
N CYS A 54 1.85 -4.07 18.18
CA CYS A 54 2.36 -5.37 18.67
C CYS A 54 1.73 -6.54 17.92
N ILE A 55 0.43 -6.52 17.68
CA ILE A 55 -0.27 -7.56 16.91
C ILE A 55 0.29 -7.63 15.48
N GLY A 56 0.42 -6.49 14.80
CA GLY A 56 0.94 -6.43 13.43
C GLY A 56 2.39 -6.90 13.30
N MET A 57 3.22 -6.62 14.31
CA MET A 57 4.63 -7.02 14.36
C MET A 57 4.88 -8.39 14.99
N GLN A 58 3.83 -9.09 15.43
CA GLN A 58 3.92 -10.38 16.13
C GLN A 58 4.85 -10.34 17.36
N THR A 59 4.76 -9.26 18.14
CA THR A 59 5.55 -9.02 19.35
C THR A 59 4.65 -8.75 20.56
N THR A 60 5.23 -8.50 21.73
CA THR A 60 4.51 -8.19 22.97
C THR A 60 4.86 -6.80 23.48
N LEU A 61 4.01 -6.24 24.34
CA LEU A 61 4.26 -4.92 24.96
C LEU A 61 5.55 -4.88 25.79
N ASP A 62 5.96 -6.01 26.34
CA ASP A 62 7.14 -6.14 27.21
C ASP A 62 8.45 -6.32 26.43
N ASP A 63 8.41 -6.49 25.11
CA ASP A 63 9.63 -6.60 24.29
C ASP A 63 10.33 -5.24 24.20
N PRO A 64 11.52 -5.07 24.79
CA PRO A 64 12.23 -3.79 24.78
C PRO A 64 12.78 -3.39 23.41
N LYS A 65 12.80 -4.32 22.43
CA LYS A 65 13.32 -4.08 21.07
C LYS A 65 12.23 -3.75 20.06
N ARG A 66 10.96 -3.86 20.47
CA ARG A 66 9.85 -3.55 19.56
C ARG A 66 9.82 -2.07 19.17
N MET A 67 9.30 -1.79 17.99
CA MET A 67 8.95 -0.44 17.61
C MET A 67 7.77 0.07 18.45
N SER A 68 7.84 1.29 18.95
CA SER A 68 6.75 1.94 19.66
C SER A 68 6.73 3.43 19.34
N LEU A 69 5.54 3.98 19.12
CA LEU A 69 5.28 5.40 18.90
C LEU A 69 4.70 6.09 20.13
N ILE A 70 4.67 5.40 21.28
CA ILE A 70 4.02 5.90 22.49
C ILE A 70 4.66 7.18 23.06
N LYS A 71 5.95 7.40 22.78
CA LYS A 71 6.71 8.54 23.27
C LYS A 71 6.57 9.81 22.43
N ASP A 72 6.10 9.65 21.20
CA ASP A 72 6.19 10.68 20.16
C ASP A 72 4.84 11.36 19.86
N GLU A 73 3.78 10.95 20.57
CA GLU A 73 2.47 11.63 20.57
C GLU A 73 1.89 11.85 19.15
N PHE A 74 1.71 10.76 18.40
CA PHE A 74 1.24 10.77 17.01
C PHE A 74 -0.30 10.88 16.88
N TYR A 75 -0.94 11.71 17.67
CA TYR A 75 -2.38 11.97 17.59
C TYR A 75 -2.68 13.20 16.71
N ILE A 76 -3.96 13.39 16.36
CA ILE A 76 -4.39 14.57 15.59
C ILE A 76 -4.37 15.79 16.51
N ARG A 77 -3.42 16.70 16.32
CA ARG A 77 -3.27 17.92 17.09
C ARG A 77 -4.16 19.03 16.56
N SER A 78 -4.66 19.84 17.47
CA SER A 78 -5.32 21.11 17.16
C SER A 78 -4.32 22.14 16.61
N LEU A 79 -4.82 23.23 16.01
CA LEU A 79 -4.00 24.33 15.53
C LEU A 79 -3.15 24.95 16.67
N ASP A 80 -3.72 25.11 17.85
CA ASP A 80 -3.03 25.73 19.01
C ASP A 80 -1.90 24.81 19.51
N GLU A 81 -2.12 23.51 19.55
CA GLU A 81 -1.08 22.52 19.88
C GLU A 81 0.04 22.53 18.84
N MET A 82 -0.31 22.58 17.54
CA MET A 82 0.69 22.69 16.47
C MET A 82 1.50 23.99 16.56
N LYS A 83 0.87 25.12 16.85
CA LYS A 83 1.57 26.39 17.09
C LYS A 83 2.46 26.33 18.33
N SER A 84 2.00 25.69 19.38
CA SER A 84 2.77 25.51 20.61
C SER A 84 4.03 24.65 20.39
N ILE A 85 3.89 23.51 19.79
CA ILE A 85 5.01 22.56 19.63
C ILE A 85 6.08 23.03 18.63
N LEU A 86 5.68 23.81 17.61
CA LEU A 86 6.56 24.42 16.61
C LEU A 86 6.96 25.86 16.95
N GLY A 87 6.54 26.38 18.11
CA GLY A 87 6.75 27.78 18.52
C GLY A 87 8.21 28.23 18.55
N TYR A 88 9.15 27.28 18.76
CA TYR A 88 10.59 27.57 18.78
C TYR A 88 11.16 27.99 17.40
N LEU A 89 10.43 27.76 16.29
CA LEU A 89 10.82 28.14 14.94
C LEU A 89 10.32 29.52 14.52
N ASN A 90 9.38 30.12 15.25
CA ASN A 90 8.72 31.38 14.87
C ASN A 90 8.20 31.36 13.45
N LEU A 91 7.52 30.27 13.07
CA LEU A 91 6.95 30.12 11.72
C LEU A 91 5.89 31.20 11.46
N PRO A 92 5.77 31.71 10.23
CA PRO A 92 4.68 32.60 9.88
C PRO A 92 3.33 31.89 9.98
N ASP A 93 2.28 32.60 10.34
CA ASP A 93 0.93 32.03 10.44
C ASP A 93 0.50 31.31 9.14
N SER A 94 0.92 31.81 7.99
CA SER A 94 0.65 31.16 6.71
C SER A 94 1.15 29.70 6.63
N ALA A 95 2.19 29.34 7.37
CA ALA A 95 2.69 27.97 7.40
C ALA A 95 1.66 26.99 7.98
N PHE A 96 0.84 27.44 8.90
CA PHE A 96 -0.23 26.65 9.51
C PHE A 96 -1.49 26.61 8.63
N TYR A 97 -1.80 27.70 7.92
CA TYR A 97 -2.99 27.78 7.06
C TYR A 97 -2.79 27.27 5.66
N ASN A 98 -1.57 27.09 5.18
CA ASN A 98 -1.28 26.50 3.87
C ASN A 98 -1.78 25.07 3.72
N THR A 99 -2.03 24.35 4.81
CA THR A 99 -2.68 23.02 4.79
C THR A 99 -4.08 23.11 4.20
N VAL A 100 -4.86 24.12 4.58
CA VAL A 100 -6.20 24.37 4.04
C VAL A 100 -6.11 24.73 2.56
N GLU A 101 -5.18 25.62 2.18
CA GLU A 101 -4.98 25.97 0.77
C GLU A 101 -4.64 24.72 -0.10
N ILE A 102 -3.84 23.82 0.44
CA ILE A 102 -3.52 22.58 -0.30
C ILE A 102 -4.76 21.70 -0.40
N ALA A 103 -5.53 21.54 0.70
CA ALA A 103 -6.76 20.77 0.70
C ALA A 103 -7.78 21.29 -0.31
N ASP A 104 -7.97 22.61 -0.37
CA ASP A 104 -8.88 23.26 -1.31
C ASP A 104 -8.47 23.07 -2.79
N ARG A 105 -7.20 22.82 -3.04
CA ARG A 105 -6.66 22.53 -4.38
C ARG A 105 -6.73 21.06 -4.75
N CYS A 106 -6.92 20.18 -3.78
CA CYS A 106 -7.07 18.76 -4.00
C CYS A 106 -8.55 18.45 -4.26
N ASN A 107 -8.85 17.96 -5.46
CA ASN A 107 -10.18 17.54 -5.85
C ASN A 107 -10.06 16.14 -6.46
N VAL A 108 -10.00 15.13 -5.59
CA VAL A 108 -9.84 13.73 -5.98
C VAL A 108 -11.02 12.95 -5.47
N ASP A 109 -11.71 12.28 -6.37
CA ASP A 109 -12.73 11.30 -6.05
C ASP A 109 -12.11 9.90 -6.20
N VAL A 110 -12.09 9.15 -5.11
CA VAL A 110 -11.53 7.80 -5.06
C VAL A 110 -12.67 6.79 -5.14
N GLU A 111 -13.06 6.48 -6.37
CA GLU A 111 -14.07 5.44 -6.62
C GLU A 111 -13.40 4.07 -6.81
N TYR A 112 -14.02 3.04 -6.24
CA TYR A 112 -13.64 1.67 -6.54
C TYR A 112 -14.17 1.28 -7.93
N LYS A 113 -13.27 1.14 -8.90
CA LYS A 113 -13.60 0.81 -10.30
C LYS A 113 -13.49 -0.70 -10.61
N GLY A 114 -13.44 -1.53 -9.60
CA GLY A 114 -13.22 -2.97 -9.76
C GLY A 114 -11.73 -3.32 -9.85
N TYR A 115 -11.46 -4.55 -10.29
CA TYR A 115 -10.09 -5.02 -10.47
C TYR A 115 -9.49 -4.44 -11.74
N ALA A 116 -8.29 -3.85 -11.65
CA ALA A 116 -7.51 -3.37 -12.78
C ALA A 116 -6.31 -4.29 -12.99
N PHE A 117 -6.43 -5.21 -13.93
CA PHE A 117 -5.32 -6.04 -14.36
C PHE A 117 -4.61 -5.40 -15.54
N PRO A 118 -3.28 -5.56 -15.68
CA PRO A 118 -2.57 -5.14 -16.87
C PRO A 118 -3.03 -5.94 -18.10
N ASP A 119 -3.03 -5.29 -19.26
CA ASP A 119 -3.25 -5.98 -20.52
C ASP A 119 -2.05 -6.89 -20.83
N ILE A 120 -2.35 -8.12 -21.21
CA ILE A 120 -1.34 -9.10 -21.62
C ILE A 120 -1.58 -9.53 -23.07
N SER A 121 -0.49 -9.84 -23.77
CA SER A 121 -0.57 -10.37 -25.13
C SER A 121 -0.97 -11.84 -25.09
N ILE A 122 -2.02 -12.19 -25.83
CA ILE A 122 -2.46 -13.57 -26.04
C ILE A 122 -2.50 -13.87 -27.54
N PRO A 123 -2.48 -15.13 -27.99
CA PRO A 123 -2.53 -15.50 -29.40
C PRO A 123 -3.80 -14.96 -30.08
N GLN A 124 -3.68 -14.64 -31.35
CA GLN A 124 -4.81 -14.16 -32.15
C GLN A 124 -5.92 -15.20 -32.21
N GLY A 125 -7.16 -14.76 -32.05
CA GLY A 125 -8.36 -15.61 -32.06
C GLY A 125 -8.80 -16.12 -30.69
N TYR A 126 -8.03 -15.84 -29.63
CA TYR A 126 -8.41 -16.17 -28.26
C TYR A 126 -8.96 -14.97 -27.51
N THR A 127 -9.82 -15.26 -26.53
CA THR A 127 -10.09 -14.39 -25.38
C THR A 127 -9.24 -14.88 -24.20
N TYR A 128 -9.13 -14.08 -23.12
CA TYR A 128 -8.45 -14.53 -21.90
C TYR A 128 -9.04 -15.84 -21.35
N ASP A 129 -10.35 -15.96 -21.40
CA ASP A 129 -11.07 -17.15 -20.92
C ASP A 129 -10.75 -18.40 -21.74
N THR A 130 -10.81 -18.29 -23.06
CA THR A 130 -10.57 -19.44 -23.94
C THR A 130 -9.11 -19.83 -23.98
N TYR A 131 -8.20 -18.87 -23.86
CA TYR A 131 -6.78 -19.16 -23.78
C TYR A 131 -6.39 -19.84 -22.46
N LEU A 132 -6.94 -19.35 -21.32
CA LEU A 132 -6.74 -20.02 -20.04
C LEU A 132 -7.29 -21.45 -20.05
N GLU A 133 -8.46 -21.66 -20.63
CA GLU A 133 -9.08 -22.98 -20.74
C GLU A 133 -8.19 -23.94 -21.53
N GLU A 134 -7.67 -23.52 -22.69
CA GLU A 134 -6.77 -24.34 -23.51
C GLU A 134 -5.50 -24.69 -22.74
N LEU A 135 -4.83 -23.69 -22.12
CA LEU A 135 -3.62 -23.95 -21.34
C LEU A 135 -3.88 -24.91 -20.17
N THR A 136 -5.04 -24.75 -19.50
CA THR A 136 -5.43 -25.62 -18.38
C THR A 136 -5.61 -27.08 -18.86
N TRP A 137 -6.33 -27.30 -19.95
CA TRP A 137 -6.53 -28.67 -20.50
C TRP A 137 -5.22 -29.28 -21.00
N ASN A 138 -4.34 -28.50 -21.63
CA ASN A 138 -3.03 -28.96 -22.04
C ASN A 138 -2.16 -29.35 -20.83
N GLY A 139 -2.16 -28.51 -19.79
CA GLY A 139 -1.47 -28.82 -18.54
C GLY A 139 -2.04 -30.04 -17.81
N ALA A 140 -3.36 -30.20 -17.82
CA ALA A 140 -4.04 -31.36 -17.24
C ALA A 140 -3.67 -32.64 -18.01
N ARG A 141 -3.66 -32.61 -19.35
CA ARG A 141 -3.24 -33.74 -20.19
C ARG A 141 -1.80 -34.16 -19.91
N ASN A 142 -0.89 -33.20 -19.80
CA ASN A 142 0.51 -33.45 -19.46
C ASN A 142 0.69 -34.08 -18.07
N ARG A 143 -0.15 -33.68 -17.09
CA ARG A 143 -0.04 -34.13 -15.69
C ARG A 143 -0.74 -35.44 -15.42
N TYR A 144 -1.92 -35.67 -16.01
CA TYR A 144 -2.81 -36.76 -15.68
C TYR A 144 -2.92 -37.82 -16.82
N GLY A 145 -2.44 -37.51 -18.02
CA GLY A 145 -2.47 -38.41 -19.18
C GLY A 145 -3.87 -38.94 -19.46
N ASP A 146 -3.94 -40.26 -19.74
CA ASP A 146 -5.18 -40.97 -20.08
C ASP A 146 -6.23 -40.96 -18.96
N ARG A 147 -5.85 -40.61 -17.74
CA ARG A 147 -6.80 -40.51 -16.61
C ARG A 147 -7.91 -39.50 -16.89
N LEU A 148 -7.65 -38.46 -17.70
CA LEU A 148 -8.68 -37.51 -18.13
C LEU A 148 -9.80 -38.13 -18.95
N ASP A 149 -9.58 -39.27 -19.59
CA ASP A 149 -10.55 -39.89 -20.48
C ASP A 149 -11.61 -40.71 -19.72
N TYR A 150 -11.34 -41.10 -18.48
CA TYR A 150 -12.24 -41.91 -17.66
C TYR A 150 -12.56 -41.36 -16.24
N ASP A 151 -11.75 -40.44 -15.71
CA ASP A 151 -12.00 -39.84 -14.41
C ASP A 151 -12.88 -38.59 -14.55
N THR A 152 -14.20 -38.83 -14.49
CA THR A 152 -15.19 -37.76 -14.62
C THR A 152 -15.12 -36.78 -13.45
N ALA A 153 -14.77 -37.22 -12.23
CA ALA A 153 -14.65 -36.36 -11.08
C ALA A 153 -13.51 -35.34 -11.27
N LEU A 154 -12.38 -35.76 -11.86
CA LEU A 154 -11.27 -34.89 -12.19
C LEU A 154 -11.67 -33.85 -13.24
N THR A 155 -12.28 -34.28 -14.34
CA THR A 155 -12.69 -33.38 -15.43
C THR A 155 -13.78 -32.40 -15.00
N ASP A 156 -14.72 -32.84 -14.19
CA ASP A 156 -15.78 -31.98 -13.65
C ASP A 156 -15.23 -30.96 -12.67
N ARG A 157 -14.22 -31.32 -11.88
CA ARG A 157 -13.55 -30.37 -11.00
C ARG A 157 -12.81 -29.29 -11.80
N ILE A 158 -12.08 -29.65 -12.84
CA ILE A 158 -11.39 -28.69 -13.73
C ILE A 158 -12.41 -27.70 -14.34
N LYS A 159 -13.52 -28.22 -14.89
CA LYS A 159 -14.59 -27.36 -15.44
C LYS A 159 -15.17 -26.44 -14.40
N HIS A 160 -15.43 -26.95 -13.20
CA HIS A 160 -15.97 -26.15 -12.09
C HIS A 160 -15.06 -24.97 -11.73
N GLU A 161 -13.76 -25.23 -11.53
CA GLU A 161 -12.76 -24.18 -11.22
C GLU A 161 -12.65 -23.15 -12.34
N LEU A 162 -12.57 -23.58 -13.60
CA LEU A 162 -12.54 -22.68 -14.74
C LEU A 162 -13.79 -21.79 -14.80
N ASN A 163 -14.98 -22.35 -14.51
CA ASN A 163 -16.22 -21.57 -14.50
C ASN A 163 -16.22 -20.51 -13.39
N ILE A 164 -15.71 -20.83 -12.19
CA ILE A 164 -15.57 -19.86 -11.12
C ILE A 164 -14.63 -18.72 -11.54
N ILE A 165 -13.43 -19.07 -12.05
CA ILE A 165 -12.42 -18.08 -12.49
C ILE A 165 -13.01 -17.15 -13.55
N LYS A 166 -13.71 -17.70 -14.54
CA LYS A 166 -14.37 -16.93 -15.61
C LYS A 166 -15.48 -16.02 -15.05
N SER A 167 -16.34 -16.55 -14.17
CA SER A 167 -17.46 -15.80 -13.60
C SER A 167 -16.98 -14.61 -12.74
N MET A 168 -15.80 -14.74 -12.15
CA MET A 168 -15.15 -13.68 -11.36
C MET A 168 -14.29 -12.73 -12.20
N THR A 169 -14.16 -12.96 -13.52
CA THR A 169 -13.30 -12.17 -14.43
C THR A 169 -11.80 -12.22 -14.07
N PHE A 170 -11.34 -13.34 -13.50
CA PHE A 170 -9.95 -13.53 -13.06
C PHE A 170 -9.05 -14.28 -14.06
N SER A 171 -9.53 -14.60 -15.26
CA SER A 171 -8.75 -15.35 -16.26
C SER A 171 -7.41 -14.68 -16.58
N VAL A 172 -7.38 -13.35 -16.71
CA VAL A 172 -6.15 -12.61 -16.96
C VAL A 172 -5.14 -12.73 -15.81
N TYR A 173 -5.61 -12.74 -14.56
CA TYR A 173 -4.76 -12.94 -13.39
C TYR A 173 -4.04 -14.30 -13.43
N TYR A 174 -4.78 -15.38 -13.73
CA TYR A 174 -4.20 -16.71 -13.83
C TYR A 174 -3.22 -16.85 -15.00
N LEU A 175 -3.48 -16.17 -16.12
CA LEU A 175 -2.55 -16.13 -17.23
C LEU A 175 -1.24 -15.43 -16.87
N ILE A 176 -1.31 -14.30 -16.14
CA ILE A 176 -0.12 -13.57 -15.65
C ILE A 176 0.70 -14.45 -14.70
N VAL A 177 0.04 -15.07 -13.72
CA VAL A 177 0.73 -15.96 -12.75
C VAL A 177 1.32 -17.16 -13.46
N GLY A 178 0.59 -17.76 -14.42
CA GLY A 178 1.07 -18.87 -15.23
C GLY A 178 2.34 -18.53 -16.03
N ASP A 179 2.41 -17.33 -16.59
CA ASP A 179 3.60 -16.86 -17.33
C ASP A 179 4.82 -16.67 -16.39
N ILE A 180 4.60 -16.09 -15.21
CA ILE A 180 5.64 -15.96 -14.19
C ILE A 180 6.16 -17.34 -13.75
N CYS A 181 5.26 -18.30 -13.50
CA CYS A 181 5.63 -19.66 -13.12
C CYS A 181 6.40 -20.37 -14.25
N ALA A 182 5.96 -20.21 -15.50
CA ALA A 182 6.65 -20.78 -16.66
C ALA A 182 8.06 -20.18 -16.83
N TYR A 183 8.20 -18.87 -16.66
CA TYR A 183 9.52 -18.23 -16.67
C TYR A 183 10.43 -18.78 -15.57
N ALA A 184 9.93 -18.88 -14.33
CA ALA A 184 10.69 -19.42 -13.20
C ALA A 184 11.15 -20.85 -13.49
N GLN A 185 10.26 -21.71 -13.98
CA GLN A 185 10.57 -23.10 -14.32
C GLN A 185 11.66 -23.19 -15.41
N ASN A 186 11.53 -22.42 -16.48
CA ASN A 186 12.47 -22.42 -17.59
C ASN A 186 13.87 -21.89 -17.22
N ASN A 187 13.96 -21.09 -16.16
CA ASN A 187 15.23 -20.53 -15.68
C ASN A 187 15.77 -21.23 -14.41
N GLY A 188 15.19 -22.35 -14.00
CA GLY A 188 15.64 -23.08 -12.81
C GLY A 188 15.43 -22.33 -11.50
N ILE A 189 14.52 -21.35 -11.47
CA ILE A 189 14.16 -20.60 -10.27
C ILE A 189 13.10 -21.40 -9.51
N TRP A 190 13.36 -21.67 -8.24
CA TRP A 190 12.39 -22.35 -7.39
C TRP A 190 11.22 -21.40 -7.06
N TRP A 191 10.00 -21.91 -7.13
CA TRP A 191 8.77 -21.16 -6.83
C TRP A 191 7.75 -22.04 -6.10
N ASN A 192 6.91 -21.43 -5.28
CA ASN A 192 5.87 -22.09 -4.50
C ASN A 192 4.54 -21.34 -4.62
#